data_b85a7fc84b24352d45fa4836654c92d2
#
_entry.id   b85a7fc84b24352d45fa4836654c92d2
#
_cell.length_a   1.000
_cell.length_b   1.000
_cell.length_c   1.000
_cell.angle_alpha   90.00
_cell.angle_beta   90.00
_cell.angle_gamma   90.00
#
_symmetry.space_group_name_H-M   'P 1'
#
loop_
_entity.id
_entity.type
_entity.pdbx_description
1 polymer ?
#
loop_
_entity_poly.entity_id
_entity_poly.type
_entity_poly.pdbx_seq_one_letter_code
_entity_poly.pdbx_strand_id
1 'polypeptide(L)'
;MKSRLLAVIMALLFLITSTDLLARERKHGEELLILKKDGQQLRGELIAVKQDSLIMLVSSLDVTVDIKDTRMIKILKKSKFLKGAGIGFVVGGFSGILYGLLAIDGENSDEWANLFRMLLTLVAAAGGGGIGFLTGGVIGLLAGIDKTIEVEGRSDLEIKDILENLRRRAHFPDYK
;
A
#
# COMPACT_ATOMS: atom_id res chain seq x y z
N MET A 1 -7.30 13.68 -34.86
CA MET A 1 -7.37 12.58 -33.87
C MET A 1 -6.02 12.27 -33.19
N LYS A 2 -4.91 12.08 -33.90
CA LYS A 2 -3.59 11.74 -33.31
C LYS A 2 -3.08 12.73 -32.26
N SER A 3 -3.27 14.04 -32.44
CA SER A 3 -2.83 15.08 -31.50
C SER A 3 -3.61 15.08 -30.18
N ARG A 4 -4.91 14.75 -30.20
CA ARG A 4 -5.73 14.66 -28.98
C ARG A 4 -5.39 13.42 -28.16
N LEU A 5 -5.10 12.31 -28.84
CA LEU A 5 -4.62 11.07 -28.19
C LEU A 5 -3.27 11.30 -27.50
N LEU A 6 -2.35 11.99 -28.17
CA LEU A 6 -1.04 12.33 -27.61
C LEU A 6 -1.16 13.22 -26.36
N ALA A 7 -2.05 14.19 -26.38
CA ALA A 7 -2.31 15.10 -25.26
C ALA A 7 -2.87 14.33 -24.03
N VAL A 8 -3.76 13.36 -24.26
CA VAL A 8 -4.32 12.51 -23.18
C VAL A 8 -3.24 11.61 -22.58
N ILE A 9 -2.40 11.00 -23.41
CA ILE A 9 -1.28 10.16 -22.95
C ILE A 9 -0.27 10.98 -22.14
N MET A 10 0.06 12.19 -22.59
CA MET A 10 0.96 13.09 -21.87
C MET A 10 0.37 13.55 -20.52
N ALA A 11 -0.94 13.85 -20.46
CA ALA A 11 -1.62 14.21 -19.23
C ALA A 11 -1.63 13.03 -18.24
N LEU A 12 -1.80 11.81 -18.73
CA LEU A 12 -1.77 10.57 -17.94
C LEU A 12 -0.39 10.30 -17.36
N LEU A 13 0.66 10.45 -18.18
CA LEU A 13 2.06 10.34 -17.72
C LEU A 13 2.38 11.41 -16.67
N PHE A 14 1.90 12.64 -16.84
CA PHE A 14 2.11 13.72 -15.88
C PHE A 14 1.40 13.45 -14.55
N LEU A 15 0.19 12.91 -14.57
CA LEU A 15 -0.54 12.49 -13.36
C LEU A 15 0.18 11.38 -12.61
N ILE A 16 0.72 10.38 -13.30
CA ILE A 16 1.46 9.26 -12.68
C ILE A 16 2.76 9.76 -12.04
N THR A 17 3.48 10.68 -12.68
CA THR A 17 4.74 11.23 -12.14
C THR A 17 4.50 12.19 -10.97
N SER A 18 3.35 12.86 -10.90
CA SER A 18 3.02 13.81 -9.84
C SER A 18 2.71 13.13 -8.51
N THR A 19 2.27 11.87 -8.51
CA THR A 19 1.94 11.13 -7.28
C THR A 19 3.17 10.73 -6.46
N ASP A 20 4.33 10.54 -7.09
CA ASP A 20 5.57 10.20 -6.39
C ASP A 20 6.19 11.39 -5.61
N LEU A 21 5.93 12.62 -6.04
CA LEU A 21 6.44 13.83 -5.38
C LEU A 21 5.75 14.14 -4.04
N LEU A 22 4.50 13.71 -3.86
CA LEU A 22 3.72 13.91 -2.64
C LEU A 22 3.95 12.81 -1.60
N ALA A 23 4.53 11.68 -1.99
CA ALA A 23 4.73 10.49 -1.15
C ALA A 23 6.13 10.44 -0.52
N ARG A 24 6.72 11.56 -0.11
CA ARG A 24 7.89 11.54 0.79
C ARG A 24 7.41 11.19 2.19
N GLU A 25 6.86 9.97 2.35
CA GLU A 25 6.59 9.39 3.66
C GLU A 25 7.90 9.43 4.47
N ARG A 26 7.87 10.13 5.62
CA ARG A 26 8.93 9.95 6.62
C ARG A 26 9.03 8.44 6.83
N LYS A 27 10.23 7.89 6.70
CA LYS A 27 10.49 6.48 7.01
C LYS A 27 10.19 6.29 8.50
N HIS A 28 8.98 5.93 8.83
CA HIS A 28 8.63 5.42 10.14
C HIS A 28 9.03 3.95 10.20
N GLY A 29 9.46 3.49 11.37
CA GLY A 29 9.64 2.08 11.62
C GLY A 29 8.33 1.31 11.46
N GLU A 30 8.40 0.01 11.25
CA GLU A 30 7.19 -0.82 11.19
C GLU A 30 6.55 -0.92 12.58
N GLU A 31 5.22 -0.92 12.63
CA GLU A 31 4.47 -1.11 13.86
C GLU A 31 4.46 -2.60 14.23
N LEU A 32 4.88 -2.91 15.45
CA LEU A 32 4.96 -4.26 15.98
C LEU A 32 3.98 -4.46 17.13
N LEU A 33 3.44 -5.66 17.22
CA LEU A 33 2.79 -6.19 18.41
C LEU A 33 3.67 -7.35 18.92
N ILE A 34 4.26 -7.18 20.09
CA ILE A 34 5.07 -8.17 20.75
C ILE A 34 4.25 -8.84 21.85
N LEU A 35 4.18 -10.15 21.82
CA LEU A 35 3.67 -10.97 22.89
C LEU A 35 4.84 -11.56 23.67
N LYS A 36 4.98 -11.18 24.94
CA LYS A 36 6.00 -11.73 25.84
C LYS A 36 5.60 -13.10 26.37
N LYS A 37 6.56 -13.82 26.92
CA LYS A 37 6.35 -15.12 27.57
C LYS A 37 5.48 -15.05 28.82
N ASP A 38 5.49 -13.91 29.52
CA ASP A 38 4.63 -13.60 30.67
C ASP A 38 3.16 -13.29 30.29
N GLY A 39 2.84 -13.27 29.00
CA GLY A 39 1.52 -12.93 28.46
C GLY A 39 1.29 -11.43 28.24
N GLN A 40 2.24 -10.58 28.59
CA GLN A 40 2.13 -9.14 28.35
C GLN A 40 2.22 -8.82 26.85
N GLN A 41 1.36 -7.93 26.37
CA GLN A 41 1.36 -7.46 24.99
C GLN A 41 1.85 -6.02 24.93
N LEU A 42 2.81 -5.77 24.05
CA LEU A 42 3.37 -4.44 23.78
C LEU A 42 3.14 -4.11 22.32
N ARG A 43 2.51 -2.97 22.06
CA ARG A 43 2.29 -2.45 20.70
C ARG A 43 3.00 -1.12 20.54
N GLY A 44 3.83 -1.01 19.51
CA GLY A 44 4.56 0.23 19.25
C GLY A 44 5.32 0.20 17.93
N GLU A 45 5.96 1.32 17.60
CA GLU A 45 6.81 1.48 16.44
C GLU A 45 8.21 0.93 16.73
N LEU A 46 8.77 0.15 15.80
CA LEU A 46 10.14 -0.35 15.90
C LEU A 46 11.13 0.78 15.59
N ILE A 47 11.85 1.23 16.61
CA ILE A 47 12.83 2.30 16.50
C ILE A 47 14.18 1.76 16.06
N ALA A 48 14.69 0.76 16.78
CA ALA A 48 15.99 0.16 16.50
C ALA A 48 16.06 -1.29 16.98
N VAL A 49 17.02 -2.04 16.44
CA VAL A 49 17.31 -3.42 16.83
C VAL A 49 18.75 -3.48 17.33
N LYS A 50 18.92 -3.89 18.58
CA LYS A 50 20.22 -4.25 19.17
C LYS A 50 20.52 -5.73 18.96
N GLN A 51 21.64 -6.21 19.52
CA GLN A 51 22.08 -7.60 19.33
C GLN A 51 21.03 -8.61 19.79
N ASP A 52 20.42 -8.38 20.98
CA ASP A 52 19.47 -9.29 21.59
C ASP A 52 18.16 -8.61 22.04
N SER A 53 17.94 -7.36 21.63
CA SER A 53 16.78 -6.59 22.07
C SER A 53 16.22 -5.66 20.98
N LEU A 54 14.94 -5.38 21.12
CA LEU A 54 14.18 -4.47 20.27
C LEU A 54 13.89 -3.19 21.05
N ILE A 55 14.16 -2.03 20.45
CA ILE A 55 13.74 -0.73 20.98
C ILE A 55 12.48 -0.31 20.26
N MET A 56 11.41 -0.11 21.00
CA MET A 56 10.10 0.25 20.49
C MET A 56 9.60 1.54 21.14
N LEU A 57 8.91 2.34 20.36
CA LEU A 57 8.16 3.50 20.87
C LEU A 57 6.73 3.05 21.20
N VAL A 58 6.45 2.93 22.49
CA VAL A 58 5.13 2.53 23.02
C VAL A 58 4.52 3.72 23.75
N SER A 59 3.41 4.23 23.28
CA SER A 59 2.74 5.39 23.91
C SER A 59 3.68 6.59 24.17
N SER A 60 4.57 6.88 23.22
CA SER A 60 5.58 7.95 23.30
C SER A 60 6.73 7.70 24.30
N LEU A 61 6.91 6.49 24.78
CA LEU A 61 8.01 6.07 25.63
C LEU A 61 8.84 5.02 24.92
N ASP A 62 10.17 5.14 25.04
CA ASP A 62 11.10 4.15 24.53
C ASP A 62 11.15 2.93 25.47
N VAL A 63 10.70 1.80 24.96
CA VAL A 63 10.69 0.53 25.69
C VAL A 63 11.66 -0.42 25.02
N THR A 64 12.58 -0.97 25.81
CA THR A 64 13.49 -2.04 25.35
C THR A 64 12.89 -3.40 25.71
N VAL A 65 12.76 -4.28 24.73
CA VAL A 65 12.24 -5.63 24.88
C VAL A 65 13.32 -6.63 24.52
N ASP A 66 13.66 -7.53 25.45
CA ASP A 66 14.60 -8.63 25.18
C ASP A 66 13.92 -9.66 24.26
N ILE A 67 14.65 -10.13 23.24
CA ILE A 67 14.14 -11.16 22.34
C ILE A 67 13.90 -12.48 23.06
N LYS A 68 14.68 -12.78 24.10
CA LYS A 68 14.54 -14.02 24.90
C LYS A 68 13.25 -14.06 25.71
N ASP A 69 12.73 -12.90 26.09
CA ASP A 69 11.45 -12.77 26.79
C ASP A 69 10.25 -12.72 25.84
N THR A 70 10.53 -12.74 24.53
CA THR A 70 9.50 -12.62 23.50
C THR A 70 9.04 -14.01 23.06
N ARG A 71 7.73 -14.23 23.06
CA ARG A 71 7.09 -15.43 22.52
C ARG A 71 6.82 -15.28 21.03
N MET A 72 6.25 -14.14 20.62
CA MET A 72 5.79 -13.91 19.27
C MET A 72 5.90 -12.42 18.91
N ILE A 73 6.29 -12.15 17.68
CA ILE A 73 6.32 -10.80 17.08
C ILE A 73 5.34 -10.78 15.92
N LYS A 74 4.38 -9.88 15.96
CA LYS A 74 3.45 -9.63 14.87
C LYS A 74 3.76 -8.27 14.24
N ILE A 75 4.13 -8.28 12.96
CA ILE A 75 4.36 -7.06 12.18
C ILE A 75 3.01 -6.59 11.68
N LEU A 76 2.55 -5.43 12.18
CA LEU A 76 1.28 -4.85 11.82
C LEU A 76 1.45 -4.02 10.55
N LYS A 77 0.85 -4.46 9.47
CA LYS A 77 0.84 -3.70 8.22
C LYS A 77 -0.44 -2.87 8.13
N LYS A 78 -0.29 -1.58 7.88
CA LYS A 78 -1.45 -0.72 7.59
C LYS A 78 -2.11 -1.23 6.31
N SER A 79 -3.42 -1.44 6.35
CA SER A 79 -4.19 -1.81 5.17
C SER A 79 -3.97 -0.77 4.07
N LYS A 80 -3.60 -1.24 2.89
CA LYS A 80 -3.41 -0.41 1.70
C LYS A 80 -4.67 -0.41 0.81
N PHE A 81 -5.80 -0.82 1.38
CA PHE A 81 -7.08 -0.90 0.65
C PHE A 81 -7.41 0.38 -0.09
N LEU A 82 -7.43 1.53 0.61
CA LEU A 82 -7.79 2.82 0.00
C LEU A 82 -6.78 3.24 -1.08
N LYS A 83 -5.48 3.00 -0.87
CA LYS A 83 -4.47 3.28 -1.90
C LYS A 83 -4.68 2.38 -3.12
N GLY A 84 -4.90 1.09 -2.93
CA GLY A 84 -5.17 0.14 -4.01
C GLY A 84 -6.48 0.43 -4.74
N ALA A 85 -7.55 0.69 -4.00
CA ALA A 85 -8.85 1.04 -4.54
C ALA A 85 -8.82 2.35 -5.32
N GLY A 86 -8.13 3.38 -4.81
CA GLY A 86 -7.97 4.67 -5.49
C GLY A 86 -7.20 4.53 -6.82
N ILE A 87 -6.09 3.82 -6.82
CA ILE A 87 -5.32 3.55 -8.05
C ILE A 87 -6.16 2.74 -9.03
N GLY A 88 -6.84 1.69 -8.56
CA GLY A 88 -7.71 0.87 -9.39
C GLY A 88 -8.87 1.67 -9.99
N PHE A 89 -9.49 2.56 -9.22
CA PHE A 89 -10.55 3.45 -9.71
C PHE A 89 -10.07 4.37 -10.84
N VAL A 90 -8.91 5.01 -10.65
CA VAL A 90 -8.33 5.89 -11.66
C VAL A 90 -8.00 5.10 -12.94
N VAL A 91 -7.27 3.99 -12.82
CA VAL A 91 -6.88 3.17 -13.97
C VAL A 91 -8.11 2.60 -14.68
N GLY A 92 -9.07 2.04 -13.93
CA GLY A 92 -10.30 1.49 -14.48
C GLY A 92 -11.20 2.55 -15.12
N GLY A 93 -11.34 3.71 -14.49
CA GLY A 93 -12.09 4.85 -15.04
C GLY A 93 -11.51 5.35 -16.35
N PHE A 94 -10.19 5.54 -16.41
CA PHE A 94 -9.51 5.93 -17.65
C PHE A 94 -9.65 4.88 -18.75
N SER A 95 -9.52 3.60 -18.43
CA SER A 95 -9.72 2.51 -19.39
C SER A 95 -11.15 2.52 -19.93
N GLY A 96 -12.15 2.78 -19.07
CA GLY A 96 -13.54 2.92 -19.45
C GLY A 96 -13.79 4.10 -20.39
N ILE A 97 -13.20 5.28 -20.11
CA ILE A 97 -13.26 6.45 -21.00
C ILE A 97 -12.64 6.12 -22.36
N LEU A 98 -11.43 5.52 -22.36
CA LEU A 98 -10.72 5.19 -23.59
C LEU A 98 -11.54 4.20 -24.44
N TYR A 99 -12.11 3.18 -23.80
CA TYR A 99 -13.00 2.21 -24.45
C TYR A 99 -14.25 2.92 -25.02
N GLY A 100 -14.90 3.78 -24.24
CA GLY A 100 -16.05 4.55 -24.69
C GLY A 100 -15.74 5.43 -25.91
N LEU A 101 -14.57 6.07 -25.94
CA LEU A 101 -14.16 6.92 -27.07
C LEU A 101 -13.79 6.10 -28.32
N LEU A 102 -13.22 4.91 -28.17
CA LEU A 102 -12.84 4.06 -29.29
C LEU A 102 -14.00 3.21 -29.84
N ALA A 103 -14.88 2.73 -28.96
CA ALA A 103 -15.99 1.87 -29.35
C ALA A 103 -17.12 2.61 -30.08
N ILE A 104 -17.16 3.95 -29.98
CA ILE A 104 -18.21 4.78 -30.54
C ILE A 104 -17.67 5.61 -31.72
N ASP A 105 -16.99 4.97 -32.66
CA ASP A 105 -16.60 5.58 -33.92
C ASP A 105 -17.83 5.62 -34.85
N GLY A 106 -18.47 6.77 -34.96
CA GLY A 106 -19.59 7.01 -35.86
C GLY A 106 -19.56 8.45 -36.37
N GLU A 107 -19.54 8.57 -37.69
CA GLU A 107 -19.42 9.83 -38.43
C GLU A 107 -20.72 10.67 -38.43
N ASN A 108 -21.71 10.35 -37.58
CA ASN A 108 -22.97 11.06 -37.50
C ASN A 108 -22.87 12.27 -36.60
N SER A 109 -23.07 13.44 -37.17
CA SER A 109 -22.95 14.75 -36.51
C SER A 109 -24.25 15.25 -35.85
N ASP A 110 -25.18 14.35 -35.53
CA ASP A 110 -26.41 14.70 -34.86
C ASP A 110 -26.19 14.96 -33.36
N GLU A 111 -26.78 16.06 -32.86
CA GLU A 111 -26.62 16.47 -31.45
C GLU A 111 -27.03 15.36 -30.46
N TRP A 112 -28.11 14.64 -30.79
CA TRP A 112 -28.58 13.50 -30.00
C TRP A 112 -27.57 12.34 -29.95
N ALA A 113 -26.92 12.04 -31.06
CA ALA A 113 -25.88 11.01 -31.12
C ALA A 113 -24.67 11.40 -30.25
N ASN A 114 -24.30 12.68 -30.23
CA ASN A 114 -23.20 13.17 -29.38
C ASN A 114 -23.54 13.10 -27.90
N LEU A 115 -24.76 13.44 -27.51
CA LEU A 115 -25.24 13.33 -26.13
C LEU A 115 -25.27 11.88 -25.66
N PHE A 116 -25.75 10.98 -26.51
CA PHE A 116 -25.78 9.54 -26.20
C PHE A 116 -24.38 8.95 -26.09
N ARG A 117 -23.44 9.35 -26.92
CA ARG A 117 -22.01 9.00 -26.82
C ARG A 117 -21.39 9.45 -25.50
N MET A 118 -21.67 10.68 -25.10
CA MET A 118 -21.18 11.23 -23.83
C MET A 118 -21.71 10.42 -22.64
N LEU A 119 -22.99 10.08 -22.65
CA LEU A 119 -23.61 9.23 -21.62
C LEU A 119 -22.98 7.84 -21.56
N LEU A 120 -22.82 7.17 -22.71
CA LEU A 120 -22.17 5.85 -22.77
C LEU A 120 -20.72 5.89 -22.28
N THR A 121 -19.96 6.94 -22.64
CA THR A 121 -18.59 7.11 -22.14
C THR A 121 -18.56 7.30 -20.63
N LEU A 122 -19.49 8.07 -20.07
CA LEU A 122 -19.65 8.23 -18.62
C LEU A 122 -19.98 6.92 -17.91
N VAL A 123 -20.91 6.13 -18.48
CA VAL A 123 -21.28 4.80 -17.94
C VAL A 123 -20.08 3.84 -18.02
N ALA A 124 -19.33 3.84 -19.13
CA ALA A 124 -18.14 3.02 -19.28
C ALA A 124 -17.03 3.44 -18.29
N ALA A 125 -16.85 4.75 -18.05
CA ALA A 125 -15.93 5.26 -17.05
C ALA A 125 -16.31 4.86 -15.62
N ALA A 126 -17.60 4.98 -15.28
CA ALA A 126 -18.12 4.59 -13.96
C ALA A 126 -18.02 3.07 -13.74
N GLY A 127 -18.36 2.26 -14.75
CA GLY A 127 -18.22 0.80 -14.71
C GLY A 127 -16.78 0.35 -14.59
N GLY A 128 -15.89 0.88 -15.43
CA GLY A 128 -14.44 0.61 -15.38
C GLY A 128 -13.83 1.06 -14.04
N GLY A 129 -14.19 2.25 -13.56
CA GLY A 129 -13.75 2.76 -12.26
C GLY A 129 -14.24 1.89 -11.10
N GLY A 130 -15.50 1.45 -11.11
CA GLY A 130 -16.07 0.57 -10.08
C GLY A 130 -15.37 -0.79 -10.02
N ILE A 131 -15.16 -1.44 -11.16
CA ILE A 131 -14.42 -2.71 -11.24
C ILE A 131 -12.98 -2.50 -10.78
N GLY A 132 -12.31 -1.44 -11.24
CA GLY A 132 -10.95 -1.09 -10.84
C GLY A 132 -10.84 -0.82 -9.33
N PHE A 133 -11.81 -0.13 -8.73
CA PHE A 133 -11.89 0.11 -7.30
C PHE A 133 -11.93 -1.19 -6.51
N LEU A 134 -12.81 -2.12 -6.89
CA LEU A 134 -12.96 -3.41 -6.21
C LEU A 134 -11.68 -4.25 -6.34
N THR A 135 -11.16 -4.43 -7.55
CA THR A 135 -9.96 -5.24 -7.79
C THR A 135 -8.73 -4.63 -7.13
N GLY A 136 -8.52 -3.32 -7.29
CA GLY A 136 -7.42 -2.59 -6.62
C GLY A 136 -7.53 -2.61 -5.11
N GLY A 137 -8.75 -2.51 -4.57
CA GLY A 137 -9.02 -2.65 -3.14
C GLY A 137 -8.65 -4.01 -2.58
N VAL A 138 -9.05 -5.09 -3.26
CA VAL A 138 -8.68 -6.47 -2.86
C VAL A 138 -7.17 -6.66 -2.88
N ILE A 139 -6.48 -6.22 -3.93
CA ILE A 139 -5.01 -6.28 -4.01
C ILE A 139 -4.38 -5.47 -2.86
N GLY A 140 -4.91 -4.28 -2.57
CA GLY A 140 -4.46 -3.44 -1.45
C GLY A 140 -4.67 -4.08 -0.08
N LEU A 141 -5.77 -4.83 0.12
CA LEU A 141 -6.00 -5.63 1.32
C LEU A 141 -4.96 -6.74 1.48
N LEU A 142 -4.73 -7.53 0.43
CA LEU A 142 -3.76 -8.63 0.44
C LEU A 142 -2.34 -8.13 0.72
N ALA A 143 -1.97 -6.94 0.24
CA ALA A 143 -0.69 -6.31 0.51
C ALA A 143 -0.55 -5.82 1.98
N GLY A 144 -1.66 -5.68 2.70
CA GLY A 144 -1.72 -5.23 4.10
C GLY A 144 -1.86 -6.37 5.12
N ILE A 145 -1.63 -7.65 4.74
CA ILE A 145 -1.73 -8.77 5.68
C ILE A 145 -0.57 -8.72 6.69
N ASP A 146 -0.91 -8.84 7.98
CA ASP A 146 0.06 -8.89 9.07
C ASP A 146 0.94 -10.14 8.96
N LYS A 147 2.22 -9.99 9.30
CA LYS A 147 3.16 -11.12 9.35
C LYS A 147 3.45 -11.49 10.80
N THR A 148 3.12 -12.71 11.17
CA THR A 148 3.43 -13.26 12.48
C THR A 148 4.74 -14.05 12.42
N ILE A 149 5.62 -13.83 13.39
CA ILE A 149 6.91 -14.50 13.58
C ILE A 149 6.92 -15.08 14.99
N GLU A 150 6.93 -16.40 15.11
CA GLU A 150 7.13 -17.08 16.38
C GLU A 150 8.61 -17.08 16.72
N VAL A 151 8.94 -16.66 17.93
CA VAL A 151 10.32 -16.57 18.43
C VAL A 151 10.60 -17.72 19.40
N GLU A 152 9.58 -18.12 20.15
CA GLU A 152 9.68 -19.22 21.11
C GLU A 152 10.03 -20.55 20.41
N GLY A 153 11.05 -21.25 20.92
CA GLY A 153 11.51 -22.52 20.37
C GLY A 153 12.42 -22.41 19.14
N ARG A 154 12.81 -21.20 18.74
CA ARG A 154 13.77 -20.99 17.64
C ARG A 154 15.20 -21.11 18.13
N SER A 155 16.09 -21.55 17.23
CA SER A 155 17.52 -21.58 17.46
C SER A 155 18.14 -20.18 17.46
N ASP A 156 19.32 -20.01 18.09
CA ASP A 156 20.02 -18.72 18.12
C ASP A 156 20.34 -18.19 16.73
N LEU A 157 20.56 -19.06 15.74
CA LEU A 157 20.82 -18.66 14.35
C LEU A 157 19.55 -18.09 13.71
N GLU A 158 18.39 -18.74 13.89
CA GLU A 158 17.11 -18.25 13.38
C GLU A 158 16.70 -16.94 14.04
N ILE A 159 17.00 -16.79 15.34
CA ILE A 159 16.74 -15.53 16.06
C ILE A 159 17.58 -14.38 15.46
N LYS A 160 18.85 -14.63 15.13
CA LYS A 160 19.71 -13.64 14.46
C LYS A 160 19.16 -13.23 13.09
N ASP A 161 18.69 -14.18 12.31
CA ASP A 161 18.07 -13.89 11.01
C ASP A 161 16.78 -13.06 11.16
N ILE A 162 15.96 -13.35 12.17
CA ILE A 162 14.78 -12.57 12.52
C ILE A 162 15.16 -11.14 12.87
N LEU A 163 16.15 -10.96 13.76
CA LEU A 163 16.63 -9.64 14.19
C LEU A 163 17.23 -8.85 13.02
N GLU A 164 18.00 -9.48 12.14
CA GLU A 164 18.55 -8.83 10.94
C GLU A 164 17.43 -8.36 10.00
N ASN A 165 16.39 -9.17 9.81
CA ASN A 165 15.22 -8.82 9.00
C ASN A 165 14.44 -7.64 9.62
N LEU A 166 14.27 -7.63 10.96
CA LEU A 166 13.62 -6.54 11.69
C LEU A 166 14.47 -5.26 11.66
N ARG A 167 15.81 -5.37 11.71
CA ARG A 167 16.72 -4.22 11.63
C ARG A 167 16.50 -3.43 10.35
N ARG A 168 16.35 -4.10 9.21
CA ARG A 168 16.07 -3.45 7.91
C ARG A 168 14.73 -2.69 7.88
N ARG A 169 13.83 -2.99 8.83
CA ARG A 169 12.47 -2.42 8.94
C ARG A 169 12.35 -1.39 10.06
N ALA A 170 13.41 -1.22 10.85
CA ALA A 170 13.47 -0.26 11.93
C ALA A 170 13.55 1.18 11.39
N HIS A 171 13.14 2.13 12.22
CA HIS A 171 13.27 3.57 11.91
C HIS A 171 14.73 3.95 11.69
N PHE A 172 15.62 3.44 12.56
CA PHE A 172 17.07 3.60 12.47
C PHE A 172 17.76 2.24 12.27
N PRO A 173 17.97 1.80 10.98
CA PRO A 173 18.59 0.51 10.70
C PRO A 173 20.06 0.43 11.13
N ASP A 174 20.76 1.56 11.16
CA ASP A 174 22.19 1.66 11.45
C ASP A 174 22.50 2.02 12.92
N TYR A 175 21.52 1.86 13.81
CA TYR A 175 21.70 2.11 15.23
C TYR A 175 22.66 1.07 15.84
N LYS A 176 23.85 1.53 16.32
CA LYS A 176 24.88 0.71 16.98
C LYS A 176 24.80 0.82 18.50
#